data_eeb3dfd6dbaccc68565853c639884149
#
_entry.id   eeb3dfd6dbaccc68565853c639884149
#
_cell.length_a   1.000
_cell.length_b   1.000
_cell.length_c   1.000
_cell.angle_alpha   90.00
_cell.angle_beta   90.00
_cell.angle_gamma   90.00
#
_symmetry.space_group_name_H-M   'P 1'
#
loop_
_entity.id
_entity.type
_entity.pdbx_description
1 polymer ?
#
loop_
_entity_poly.entity_id
_entity_poly.type
_entity_poly.pdbx_seq_one_letter_code
_entity_poly.pdbx_strand_id
1 'polypeptide(L)'
;MGIDNRKEQERAELHRTIWGIANDLRGSVDGWDFKQYVLGMLFYRYISENLSAYINDGEHDTGDILFNYANLTDTEAEQARDDLVKTKGFFILPSELFENVLQCATSDENLNETLETVFKNIEASAQGTDSETNFKGLFDDIDVNSNKLGGTVARRNERLVKLMNGVADMKLGDYQDNTIDAFGDAYEFLMGMYAGNAGKSGGEYYTPQEVSELLTRITLVGKTEVNKVYDPACGSGSLLLNFAKILGKENVRQGFFGQEINITTFNLCRINMFLHDIDFDKFDIGHGDTLTDPIHWDDEPFEAIVSNPPYSIKWAGDDNPLLINDPRFSPAGVLAPKSKADLAFIMHSLSWLATSGTAAIVCFPGILYRSGAEQKIRKYLIDNNFIDCVIQLPGNLFYGTSIATCIMVLKKSKNENNTLFIDASREFVKITNNNKLTPTNIEKIVGTYIDRVDIPHFAKLVSNSDIAAQDYNLSVSTYVEQEDTREVIDITKLNAEIERIVAREDILRREIAAIIAEIEGT
;
A
#
# COMPACT_ATOMS: atom_id res chain seq x y z
N MET A 1 -7.81 19.03 -19.19
CA MET A 1 -8.57 19.77 -18.15
C MET A 1 -9.97 19.19 -17.88
N GLY A 2 -10.77 18.73 -18.87
CA GLY A 2 -12.13 18.20 -18.59
C GLY A 2 -12.17 16.81 -17.97
N ILE A 3 -11.29 15.91 -18.35
CA ILE A 3 -11.27 14.50 -17.89
C ILE A 3 -10.76 14.41 -16.43
N ASP A 4 -9.73 15.17 -16.07
CA ASP A 4 -9.21 15.18 -14.70
C ASP A 4 -10.23 15.72 -13.69
N ASN A 5 -10.97 16.77 -14.03
CA ASN A 5 -12.03 17.31 -13.17
C ASN A 5 -13.19 16.31 -12.98
N ARG A 6 -13.52 15.49 -13.99
CA ARG A 6 -14.55 14.45 -13.87
C ARG A 6 -14.10 13.35 -12.93
N LYS A 7 -12.87 12.85 -13.09
CA LYS A 7 -12.28 11.84 -12.18
C LYS A 7 -12.26 12.28 -10.73
N GLU A 8 -11.84 13.52 -10.47
CA GLU A 8 -11.83 14.08 -9.11
C GLU A 8 -13.24 14.21 -8.51
N GLN A 9 -14.25 14.57 -9.33
CA GLN A 9 -15.64 14.65 -8.88
C GLN A 9 -16.22 13.29 -8.55
N GLU A 10 -16.00 12.27 -9.41
CA GLU A 10 -16.43 10.89 -9.20
C GLU A 10 -15.83 10.33 -7.90
N ARG A 11 -14.51 10.51 -7.67
CA ARG A 11 -13.85 10.13 -6.42
C ARG A 11 -14.41 10.85 -5.19
N ALA A 12 -14.65 12.15 -5.28
CA ALA A 12 -15.19 12.94 -4.17
C ALA A 12 -16.61 12.50 -3.80
N GLU A 13 -17.44 12.12 -4.77
CA GLU A 13 -18.79 11.60 -4.53
C GLU A 13 -18.72 10.22 -3.87
N LEU A 14 -17.89 9.32 -4.39
CA LEU A 14 -17.64 7.99 -3.84
C LEU A 14 -17.17 8.07 -2.38
N HIS A 15 -16.16 8.88 -2.10
CA HIS A 15 -15.62 9.09 -0.75
C HIS A 15 -16.68 9.62 0.21
N ARG A 16 -17.58 10.50 -0.26
CA ARG A 16 -18.67 11.06 0.57
C ARG A 16 -19.70 10.00 0.92
N THR A 17 -20.04 9.12 -0.01
CA THR A 17 -20.97 8.01 0.21
C THR A 17 -20.38 7.02 1.22
N ILE A 18 -19.11 6.64 1.07
CA ILE A 18 -18.41 5.77 2.03
C ILE A 18 -18.39 6.37 3.44
N TRP A 19 -18.14 7.68 3.57
CA TRP A 19 -18.23 8.38 4.85
C TRP A 19 -19.65 8.35 5.43
N GLY A 20 -20.69 8.43 4.60
CA GLY A 20 -22.10 8.29 5.02
C GLY A 20 -22.34 6.94 5.69
N ILE A 21 -21.96 5.84 5.02
CA ILE A 21 -22.09 4.47 5.55
C ILE A 21 -21.32 4.32 6.87
N ALA A 22 -20.09 4.84 6.93
CA ALA A 22 -19.27 4.83 8.12
C ALA A 22 -19.94 5.55 9.30
N ASN A 23 -20.64 6.65 9.05
CA ASN A 23 -21.37 7.39 10.07
C ASN A 23 -22.64 6.67 10.52
N ASP A 24 -23.38 6.04 9.60
CA ASP A 24 -24.65 5.33 9.90
C ASP A 24 -24.41 4.09 10.77
N LEU A 25 -23.25 3.46 10.64
CA LEU A 25 -22.84 2.30 11.43
C LEU A 25 -21.98 2.67 12.65
N ARG A 26 -21.61 3.94 12.80
CA ARG A 26 -20.79 4.44 13.92
C ARG A 26 -21.50 4.22 15.27
N GLY A 27 -20.76 3.64 16.24
CA GLY A 27 -21.27 3.31 17.57
C GLY A 27 -21.98 1.95 17.66
N SER A 28 -22.10 1.23 16.55
CA SER A 28 -22.68 -0.11 16.49
C SER A 28 -21.61 -1.20 16.37
N VAL A 29 -20.54 -0.93 15.61
CA VAL A 29 -19.40 -1.81 15.37
C VAL A 29 -18.15 -0.99 15.62
N ASP A 30 -17.09 -1.59 16.22
CA ASP A 30 -15.84 -0.90 16.46
C ASP A 30 -15.16 -0.56 15.11
N GLY A 31 -14.44 0.55 15.05
CA GLY A 31 -13.97 1.11 13.77
C GLY A 31 -13.14 0.15 12.91
N TRP A 32 -12.39 -0.79 13.54
CA TRP A 32 -11.62 -1.81 12.82
C TRP A 32 -12.51 -2.90 12.22
N ASP A 33 -13.46 -3.42 12.99
CA ASP A 33 -14.38 -4.48 12.55
C ASP A 33 -15.33 -3.98 11.46
N PHE A 34 -15.76 -2.72 11.53
CA PHE A 34 -16.58 -2.09 10.50
C PHE A 34 -15.96 -2.17 9.10
N LYS A 35 -14.64 -1.94 9.00
CA LYS A 35 -13.88 -2.04 7.76
C LYS A 35 -14.06 -3.39 7.08
N GLN A 36 -13.90 -4.49 7.83
CA GLN A 36 -13.98 -5.85 7.29
C GLN A 36 -15.37 -6.12 6.69
N TYR A 37 -16.43 -5.68 7.38
CA TYR A 37 -17.78 -5.85 6.87
C TYR A 37 -18.06 -5.02 5.60
N VAL A 38 -17.62 -3.78 5.55
CA VAL A 38 -17.80 -2.92 4.36
C VAL A 38 -16.99 -3.46 3.18
N LEU A 39 -15.73 -3.79 3.40
CA LEU A 39 -14.87 -4.31 2.33
C LEU A 39 -15.33 -5.65 1.80
N GLY A 40 -15.74 -6.55 2.69
CA GLY A 40 -16.26 -7.85 2.27
C GLY A 40 -17.59 -7.75 1.54
N MET A 41 -18.49 -6.86 1.97
CA MET A 41 -19.75 -6.64 1.28
C MET A 41 -19.55 -5.94 -0.07
N LEU A 42 -18.59 -5.01 -0.15
CA LEU A 42 -18.17 -4.37 -1.40
C LEU A 42 -17.59 -5.41 -2.37
N PHE A 43 -16.76 -6.32 -1.87
CA PHE A 43 -16.20 -7.41 -2.66
C PHE A 43 -17.28 -8.37 -3.16
N TYR A 44 -18.22 -8.77 -2.31
CA TYR A 44 -19.36 -9.62 -2.70
C TYR A 44 -20.17 -8.96 -3.81
N ARG A 45 -20.48 -7.66 -3.69
CA ARG A 45 -21.14 -6.89 -4.75
C ARG A 45 -20.30 -6.91 -6.04
N TYR A 46 -19.00 -6.64 -5.95
CA TYR A 46 -18.10 -6.62 -7.10
C TYR A 46 -18.10 -7.93 -7.87
N ILE A 47 -17.85 -9.06 -7.19
CA ILE A 47 -17.79 -10.36 -7.89
C ILE A 47 -19.14 -10.78 -8.47
N SER A 48 -20.25 -10.41 -7.81
CA SER A 48 -21.59 -10.64 -8.33
C SER A 48 -21.84 -9.85 -9.62
N GLU A 49 -21.56 -8.55 -9.61
CA GLU A 49 -21.72 -7.68 -10.79
C GLU A 49 -20.76 -8.06 -11.91
N ASN A 50 -19.50 -8.38 -11.60
CA ASN A 50 -18.48 -8.80 -12.59
C ASN A 50 -18.89 -10.10 -13.29
N LEU A 51 -19.37 -11.10 -12.54
CA LEU A 51 -19.82 -12.36 -13.12
C LEU A 51 -21.05 -12.16 -14.00
N SER A 52 -22.05 -11.43 -13.51
CA SER A 52 -23.28 -11.15 -14.26
C SER A 52 -22.98 -10.37 -15.57
N ALA A 53 -22.13 -9.34 -15.49
CA ALA A 53 -21.74 -8.55 -16.65
C ALA A 53 -21.03 -9.43 -17.70
N TYR A 54 -20.05 -10.25 -17.28
CA TYR A 54 -19.32 -11.15 -18.17
C TYR A 54 -20.25 -12.10 -18.94
N ILE A 55 -21.23 -12.70 -18.24
CA ILE A 55 -22.17 -13.65 -18.86
C ILE A 55 -23.13 -12.89 -19.79
N ASN A 56 -23.68 -11.77 -19.33
CA ASN A 56 -24.61 -10.96 -20.11
C ASN A 56 -23.97 -10.45 -21.39
N ASP A 57 -22.73 -9.92 -21.32
CA ASP A 57 -22.00 -9.44 -22.50
C ASP A 57 -21.77 -10.57 -23.51
N GLY A 58 -21.42 -11.78 -23.05
CA GLY A 58 -21.27 -12.95 -23.92
C GLY A 58 -22.54 -13.32 -24.66
N GLU A 59 -23.69 -13.32 -23.99
CA GLU A 59 -25.00 -13.62 -24.59
C GLU A 59 -25.49 -12.49 -25.52
N HIS A 60 -25.26 -11.22 -25.12
CA HIS A 60 -25.58 -10.07 -25.96
C HIS A 60 -24.79 -10.08 -27.27
N ASP A 61 -23.53 -10.46 -27.25
CA ASP A 61 -22.68 -10.60 -28.45
C ASP A 61 -23.17 -11.72 -29.36
N THR A 62 -23.83 -12.76 -28.83
CA THR A 62 -24.48 -13.80 -29.65
C THR A 62 -25.85 -13.41 -30.20
N GLY A 63 -26.39 -12.25 -29.77
CA GLY A 63 -27.62 -11.64 -30.29
C GLY A 63 -28.82 -11.66 -29.34
N ASP A 64 -28.69 -12.24 -28.15
CA ASP A 64 -29.74 -12.18 -27.10
C ASP A 64 -29.57 -10.96 -26.18
N ILE A 65 -29.88 -9.78 -26.73
CA ILE A 65 -29.74 -8.49 -26.04
C ILE A 65 -30.67 -8.29 -24.82
N LEU A 66 -31.62 -9.21 -24.61
CA LEU A 66 -32.53 -9.18 -23.47
C LEU A 66 -32.13 -10.16 -22.36
N PHE A 67 -31.10 -10.94 -22.61
CA PHE A 67 -30.59 -11.88 -21.62
C PHE A 67 -30.09 -11.14 -20.36
N ASN A 68 -30.45 -11.67 -19.20
CA ASN A 68 -29.93 -11.22 -17.92
C ASN A 68 -29.74 -12.43 -17.00
N TYR A 69 -28.51 -12.71 -16.66
CA TYR A 69 -28.12 -13.83 -15.80
C TYR A 69 -28.87 -13.85 -14.46
N ALA A 70 -29.10 -12.68 -13.85
CA ALA A 70 -29.81 -12.57 -12.59
C ALA A 70 -31.29 -13.07 -12.65
N ASN A 71 -31.86 -13.20 -13.84
CA ASN A 71 -33.24 -13.70 -14.04
C ASN A 71 -33.31 -15.20 -14.30
N LEU A 72 -32.17 -15.89 -14.47
CA LEU A 72 -32.18 -17.35 -14.64
C LEU A 72 -32.57 -18.05 -13.35
N THR A 73 -33.08 -19.27 -13.49
CA THR A 73 -33.17 -20.19 -12.34
C THR A 73 -31.81 -20.78 -12.01
N ASP A 74 -31.59 -21.14 -10.75
CA ASP A 74 -30.33 -21.78 -10.33
C ASP A 74 -30.02 -23.06 -11.11
N THR A 75 -31.07 -23.83 -11.47
CA THR A 75 -30.94 -25.06 -12.28
C THR A 75 -30.42 -24.79 -13.69
N GLU A 76 -30.83 -23.69 -14.30
CA GLU A 76 -30.34 -23.28 -15.62
C GLU A 76 -28.89 -22.80 -15.53
N ALA A 77 -28.59 -21.99 -14.54
CA ALA A 77 -27.24 -21.45 -14.35
C ALA A 77 -26.20 -22.54 -13.99
N GLU A 78 -26.62 -23.58 -13.27
CA GLU A 78 -25.74 -24.70 -12.86
C GLU A 78 -25.09 -25.41 -14.06
N GLN A 79 -25.70 -25.35 -15.26
CA GLN A 79 -25.16 -25.97 -16.46
C GLN A 79 -23.88 -25.28 -16.95
N ALA A 80 -23.67 -24.02 -16.61
CA ALA A 80 -22.48 -23.24 -16.99
C ALA A 80 -21.38 -23.21 -15.91
N ARG A 81 -21.62 -23.86 -14.75
CA ARG A 81 -20.70 -23.79 -13.59
C ARG A 81 -19.26 -24.11 -13.95
N ASP A 82 -19.00 -25.26 -14.58
CA ASP A 82 -17.64 -25.73 -14.85
C ASP A 82 -16.89 -24.77 -15.78
N ASP A 83 -17.55 -24.23 -16.79
CA ASP A 83 -16.95 -23.28 -17.72
C ASP A 83 -16.69 -21.92 -17.04
N LEU A 84 -17.61 -21.47 -16.20
CA LEU A 84 -17.44 -20.21 -15.45
C LEU A 84 -16.34 -20.30 -14.41
N VAL A 85 -16.27 -21.38 -13.65
CA VAL A 85 -15.18 -21.60 -12.68
C VAL A 85 -13.83 -21.66 -13.40
N LYS A 86 -13.75 -22.32 -14.55
CA LYS A 86 -12.51 -22.38 -15.33
C LYS A 86 -12.09 -21.00 -15.84
N THR A 87 -13.04 -20.14 -16.23
CA THR A 87 -12.75 -18.85 -16.86
C THR A 87 -12.61 -17.72 -15.85
N LYS A 88 -13.48 -17.67 -14.85
CA LYS A 88 -13.53 -16.59 -13.84
C LYS A 88 -12.94 -16.99 -12.49
N GLY A 89 -12.70 -18.28 -12.26
CA GLY A 89 -12.16 -18.82 -11.02
C GLY A 89 -13.22 -19.12 -9.96
N PHE A 90 -14.48 -18.75 -10.16
CA PHE A 90 -15.57 -18.95 -9.20
C PHE A 90 -16.93 -19.00 -9.89
N PHE A 91 -17.95 -19.36 -9.10
CA PHE A 91 -19.33 -19.40 -9.56
C PHE A 91 -20.27 -18.88 -8.47
N ILE A 92 -21.31 -18.15 -8.87
CA ILE A 92 -22.39 -17.65 -8.00
C ILE A 92 -23.70 -17.98 -8.67
N LEU A 93 -24.62 -18.64 -7.94
CA LEU A 93 -25.98 -18.90 -8.44
C LEU A 93 -26.78 -17.59 -8.60
N PRO A 94 -27.73 -17.49 -9.54
CA PRO A 94 -28.57 -16.31 -9.67
C PRO A 94 -29.25 -15.90 -8.37
N SER A 95 -29.79 -16.84 -7.59
CA SER A 95 -30.41 -16.55 -6.28
C SER A 95 -29.41 -16.01 -5.24
N GLU A 96 -28.11 -16.24 -5.44
CA GLU A 96 -27.03 -15.84 -4.54
C GLU A 96 -26.29 -14.56 -4.99
N LEU A 97 -26.71 -13.95 -6.10
CA LEU A 97 -26.15 -12.66 -6.54
C LEU A 97 -26.50 -11.56 -5.56
N PHE A 98 -25.58 -10.62 -5.36
CA PHE A 98 -25.75 -9.50 -4.42
C PHE A 98 -27.09 -8.78 -4.61
N GLU A 99 -27.48 -8.48 -5.86
CA GLU A 99 -28.73 -7.79 -6.18
C GLU A 99 -29.98 -8.60 -5.77
N ASN A 100 -30.00 -9.92 -6.01
CA ASN A 100 -31.13 -10.78 -5.69
C ASN A 100 -31.26 -11.03 -4.17
N VAL A 101 -30.13 -11.20 -3.48
CA VAL A 101 -30.12 -11.28 -2.01
C VAL A 101 -30.59 -9.95 -1.40
N LEU A 102 -30.15 -8.81 -1.94
CA LEU A 102 -30.55 -7.48 -1.47
C LEU A 102 -32.06 -7.26 -1.59
N GLN A 103 -32.70 -7.67 -2.70
CA GLN A 103 -34.14 -7.54 -2.90
C GLN A 103 -34.94 -8.25 -1.80
N CYS A 104 -34.45 -9.38 -1.30
CA CYS A 104 -35.09 -10.17 -0.26
C CYS A 104 -34.62 -9.81 1.16
N ALA A 105 -33.53 -9.07 1.32
CA ALA A 105 -32.81 -8.86 2.57
C ALA A 105 -33.68 -8.32 3.72
N THR A 106 -34.61 -7.40 3.43
CA THR A 106 -35.48 -6.81 4.44
C THR A 106 -36.55 -7.80 4.97
N SER A 107 -36.94 -8.78 4.16
CA SER A 107 -37.95 -9.80 4.50
C SER A 107 -37.34 -11.12 4.98
N ASP A 108 -36.03 -11.30 4.82
CA ASP A 108 -35.31 -12.50 5.25
C ASP A 108 -34.98 -12.42 6.76
N GLU A 109 -35.74 -13.16 7.57
CA GLU A 109 -35.52 -13.24 9.02
C GLU A 109 -34.19 -13.94 9.38
N ASN A 110 -33.57 -14.67 8.43
CA ASN A 110 -32.31 -15.40 8.58
C ASN A 110 -31.20 -14.88 7.65
N LEU A 111 -31.23 -13.61 7.28
CA LEU A 111 -30.26 -13.00 6.36
C LEU A 111 -28.79 -13.31 6.70
N ASN A 112 -28.43 -13.37 7.99
CA ASN A 112 -27.11 -13.76 8.44
C ASN A 112 -26.73 -15.19 7.99
N GLU A 113 -27.65 -16.16 8.07
CA GLU A 113 -27.42 -17.55 7.63
C GLU A 113 -27.39 -17.63 6.09
N THR A 114 -28.25 -16.86 5.42
CA THR A 114 -28.25 -16.74 3.96
C THR A 114 -26.90 -16.24 3.45
N LEU A 115 -26.38 -15.14 3.99
CA LEU A 115 -25.08 -14.59 3.60
C LEU A 115 -23.92 -15.55 3.92
N GLU A 116 -23.94 -16.21 5.08
CA GLU A 116 -22.93 -17.21 5.44
C GLU A 116 -22.92 -18.35 4.41
N THR A 117 -24.09 -18.80 3.99
CA THR A 117 -24.23 -19.88 2.98
C THR A 117 -23.71 -19.42 1.63
N VAL A 118 -24.08 -18.22 1.18
CA VAL A 118 -23.61 -17.64 -0.08
C VAL A 118 -22.08 -17.56 -0.10
N PHE A 119 -21.45 -17.02 0.94
CA PHE A 119 -19.99 -16.92 1.02
C PHE A 119 -19.30 -18.29 0.96
N LYS A 120 -19.83 -19.27 1.70
CA LYS A 120 -19.32 -20.65 1.65
C LYS A 120 -19.49 -21.29 0.27
N ASN A 121 -20.60 -21.05 -0.42
CA ASN A 121 -20.87 -21.60 -1.75
C ASN A 121 -19.92 -20.98 -2.80
N ILE A 122 -19.63 -19.68 -2.71
CA ILE A 122 -18.65 -19.01 -3.58
C ILE A 122 -17.26 -19.65 -3.38
N GLU A 123 -16.79 -19.78 -2.14
CA GLU A 123 -15.49 -20.40 -1.86
C GLU A 123 -15.45 -21.89 -2.30
N ALA A 124 -16.53 -22.63 -2.04
CA ALA A 124 -16.63 -24.03 -2.41
C ALA A 124 -16.66 -24.25 -3.93
N SER A 125 -17.13 -23.26 -4.70
CA SER A 125 -17.14 -23.34 -6.17
C SER A 125 -15.74 -23.43 -6.77
N ALA A 126 -14.75 -22.85 -6.11
CA ALA A 126 -13.34 -22.87 -6.53
C ALA A 126 -12.56 -24.12 -6.01
N GLN A 127 -13.15 -24.94 -5.14
CA GLN A 127 -12.46 -26.07 -4.53
C GLN A 127 -12.02 -27.12 -5.57
N GLY A 128 -10.76 -27.55 -5.53
CA GLY A 128 -10.19 -28.51 -6.46
C GLY A 128 -9.84 -27.94 -7.83
N THR A 129 -9.84 -26.62 -7.99
CA THR A 129 -9.49 -25.92 -9.23
C THR A 129 -8.23 -25.07 -9.05
N ASP A 130 -7.72 -24.49 -10.12
CA ASP A 130 -6.53 -23.62 -10.10
C ASP A 130 -6.76 -22.34 -9.27
N SER A 131 -8.02 -21.93 -9.06
CA SER A 131 -8.38 -20.75 -8.27
C SER A 131 -8.62 -21.02 -6.77
N GLU A 132 -8.52 -22.29 -6.31
CA GLU A 132 -8.81 -22.63 -4.92
C GLU A 132 -8.04 -21.76 -3.93
N THR A 133 -6.73 -21.55 -4.15
CA THR A 133 -5.89 -20.75 -3.25
C THR A 133 -6.30 -19.28 -3.18
N ASN A 134 -6.90 -18.75 -4.26
CA ASN A 134 -7.36 -17.37 -4.32
C ASN A 134 -8.69 -17.14 -3.59
N PHE A 135 -9.55 -18.17 -3.50
CA PHE A 135 -10.88 -18.06 -2.90
C PHE A 135 -11.00 -18.65 -1.50
N LYS A 136 -10.22 -19.66 -1.16
CA LYS A 136 -10.29 -20.34 0.14
C LYS A 136 -10.10 -19.37 1.32
N GLY A 137 -11.09 -19.31 2.22
CA GLY A 137 -11.09 -18.47 3.42
C GLY A 137 -11.12 -16.96 3.12
N LEU A 138 -11.57 -16.57 1.93
CA LEU A 138 -11.58 -15.17 1.50
C LEU A 138 -12.61 -14.34 2.27
N PHE A 139 -13.69 -14.99 2.71
CA PHE A 139 -14.76 -14.37 3.51
C PHE A 139 -14.63 -14.64 5.02
N ASP A 140 -13.59 -15.33 5.50
CA ASP A 140 -13.43 -15.71 6.92
C ASP A 140 -13.42 -14.51 7.88
N ASP A 141 -12.98 -13.34 7.40
CA ASP A 141 -12.95 -12.10 8.20
C ASP A 141 -14.34 -11.42 8.31
N ILE A 142 -15.36 -11.95 7.61
CA ILE A 142 -16.73 -11.40 7.57
C ILE A 142 -17.67 -12.29 8.39
N ASP A 143 -17.54 -12.26 9.72
CA ASP A 143 -18.43 -13.01 10.61
C ASP A 143 -19.80 -12.34 10.73
N VAL A 144 -20.72 -12.71 9.82
CA VAL A 144 -22.13 -12.24 9.79
C VAL A 144 -22.94 -12.68 11.01
N ASN A 145 -22.43 -13.63 11.78
CA ASN A 145 -23.02 -14.14 13.03
C ASN A 145 -22.45 -13.50 14.28
N SER A 146 -21.46 -12.60 14.14
CA SER A 146 -20.77 -11.96 15.26
C SER A 146 -21.70 -11.15 16.17
N ASN A 147 -21.47 -11.27 17.48
CA ASN A 147 -22.12 -10.42 18.48
C ASN A 147 -21.76 -8.93 18.32
N LYS A 148 -20.71 -8.60 17.58
CA LYS A 148 -20.32 -7.23 17.24
C LYS A 148 -21.38 -6.55 16.34
N LEU A 149 -22.04 -7.32 15.47
CA LEU A 149 -23.19 -6.85 14.68
C LEU A 149 -24.46 -6.73 15.52
N GLY A 150 -24.59 -7.47 16.63
CA GLY A 150 -25.74 -7.40 17.51
C GLY A 150 -25.92 -8.66 18.36
N GLY A 151 -26.40 -8.49 19.58
CA GLY A 151 -26.60 -9.59 20.52
C GLY A 151 -27.78 -10.52 20.16
N THR A 152 -28.58 -10.20 19.14
CA THR A 152 -29.69 -11.02 18.65
C THR A 152 -29.68 -11.11 17.13
N VAL A 153 -30.23 -12.18 16.56
CA VAL A 153 -30.35 -12.37 15.09
C VAL A 153 -31.03 -11.14 14.46
N ALA A 154 -32.15 -10.71 14.99
CA ALA A 154 -32.88 -9.56 14.46
C ALA A 154 -32.00 -8.28 14.37
N ARG A 155 -31.19 -8.00 15.41
CA ARG A 155 -30.29 -6.84 15.39
C ARG A 155 -29.13 -7.01 14.42
N ARG A 156 -28.61 -8.23 14.29
CA ARG A 156 -27.58 -8.52 13.26
C ARG A 156 -28.13 -8.29 11.87
N ASN A 157 -29.31 -8.85 11.58
CA ASN A 157 -29.93 -8.72 10.26
C ASN A 157 -30.31 -7.27 9.95
N GLU A 158 -30.82 -6.49 10.90
CA GLU A 158 -31.07 -5.04 10.72
C GLU A 158 -29.78 -4.31 10.26
N ARG A 159 -28.61 -4.63 10.85
CA ARG A 159 -27.34 -4.02 10.49
C ARG A 159 -26.82 -4.51 9.15
N LEU A 160 -26.96 -5.80 8.85
CA LEU A 160 -26.59 -6.37 7.56
C LEU A 160 -27.42 -5.74 6.43
N VAL A 161 -28.72 -5.56 6.63
CA VAL A 161 -29.59 -4.84 5.67
C VAL A 161 -29.10 -3.40 5.45
N LYS A 162 -28.76 -2.66 6.52
CA LYS A 162 -28.23 -1.29 6.40
C LYS A 162 -26.90 -1.28 5.66
N LEU A 163 -26.01 -2.23 5.95
CA LEU A 163 -24.73 -2.37 5.29
C LEU A 163 -24.91 -2.67 3.79
N MET A 164 -25.74 -3.64 3.45
CA MET A 164 -26.01 -4.00 2.05
C MET A 164 -26.62 -2.82 1.27
N ASN A 165 -27.61 -2.13 1.83
CA ASN A 165 -28.19 -0.94 1.19
C ASN A 165 -27.14 0.16 1.02
N GLY A 166 -26.34 0.43 2.05
CA GLY A 166 -25.27 1.44 1.97
C GLY A 166 -24.24 1.11 0.89
N VAL A 167 -23.84 -0.17 0.77
CA VAL A 167 -22.94 -0.62 -0.30
C VAL A 167 -23.63 -0.54 -1.66
N ALA A 168 -24.93 -0.86 -1.77
CA ALA A 168 -25.71 -0.76 -3.01
C ALA A 168 -25.84 0.69 -3.49
N ASP A 169 -25.97 1.65 -2.58
CA ASP A 169 -26.09 3.08 -2.88
C ASP A 169 -24.79 3.72 -3.36
N MET A 170 -23.66 3.02 -3.26
CA MET A 170 -22.39 3.49 -3.83
C MET A 170 -22.51 3.52 -5.35
N LYS A 171 -22.31 4.68 -5.95
CA LYS A 171 -22.23 4.82 -7.41
C LYS A 171 -20.86 4.35 -7.89
N LEU A 172 -20.76 3.05 -8.13
CA LEU A 172 -19.54 2.43 -8.64
C LEU A 172 -19.50 2.40 -10.18
N GLY A 173 -20.56 2.90 -10.83
CA GLY A 173 -20.72 3.04 -12.28
C GLY A 173 -20.94 1.71 -13.01
N ASP A 174 -21.33 1.82 -14.28
CA ASP A 174 -21.25 0.70 -15.21
C ASP A 174 -19.78 0.57 -15.65
N TYR A 175 -19.25 -0.64 -15.70
CA TYR A 175 -17.85 -0.94 -16.07
C TYR A 175 -17.38 -0.25 -17.36
N GLN A 176 -18.28 0.08 -18.28
CA GLN A 176 -17.97 0.71 -19.56
C GLN A 176 -17.93 2.25 -19.50
N ASP A 177 -18.57 2.88 -18.50
CA ASP A 177 -18.74 4.35 -18.45
C ASP A 177 -17.86 5.06 -17.41
N ASN A 178 -17.20 4.32 -16.51
CA ASN A 178 -16.38 4.90 -15.47
C ASN A 178 -15.02 5.38 -16.00
N THR A 179 -14.66 6.59 -15.59
CA THR A 179 -13.31 7.12 -15.83
C THR A 179 -12.32 6.74 -14.72
N ILE A 180 -12.81 6.12 -13.63
CA ILE A 180 -12.02 5.65 -12.49
C ILE A 180 -12.29 4.15 -12.26
N ASP A 181 -11.33 3.49 -11.63
CA ASP A 181 -11.53 2.17 -11.02
C ASP A 181 -12.30 2.37 -9.71
N ALA A 182 -13.63 2.42 -9.80
CA ALA A 182 -14.45 2.84 -8.68
C ALA A 182 -14.42 1.86 -7.50
N PHE A 183 -14.33 0.55 -7.75
CA PHE A 183 -14.21 -0.45 -6.69
C PHE A 183 -12.85 -0.39 -6.01
N GLY A 184 -11.77 -0.33 -6.78
CA GLY A 184 -10.43 -0.18 -6.26
C GLY A 184 -10.22 1.16 -5.55
N ASP A 185 -10.72 2.26 -6.10
CA ASP A 185 -10.67 3.58 -5.45
C ASP A 185 -11.47 3.59 -4.12
N ALA A 186 -12.62 2.88 -4.04
CA ALA A 186 -13.38 2.71 -2.80
C ALA A 186 -12.57 1.93 -1.75
N TYR A 187 -11.94 0.84 -2.16
CA TYR A 187 -11.08 0.04 -1.30
C TYR A 187 -9.92 0.86 -0.75
N GLU A 188 -9.18 1.54 -1.60
CA GLU A 188 -8.03 2.37 -1.19
C GLU A 188 -8.43 3.50 -0.25
N PHE A 189 -9.57 4.14 -0.51
CA PHE A 189 -10.09 5.18 0.38
C PHE A 189 -10.41 4.62 1.77
N LEU A 190 -11.11 3.48 1.83
CA LEU A 190 -11.40 2.79 3.09
C LEU A 190 -10.11 2.44 3.83
N MET A 191 -9.11 1.90 3.14
CA MET A 191 -7.81 1.57 3.75
C MET A 191 -7.10 2.81 4.29
N GLY A 192 -7.03 3.90 3.51
CA GLY A 192 -6.41 5.16 3.92
C GLY A 192 -7.11 5.82 5.12
N MET A 193 -8.44 5.80 5.14
CA MET A 193 -9.25 6.32 6.25
C MET A 193 -8.98 5.58 7.57
N TYR A 194 -8.77 4.26 7.49
CA TYR A 194 -8.48 3.45 8.68
C TYR A 194 -7.01 3.53 9.12
N ALA A 195 -6.06 3.59 8.19
CA ALA A 195 -4.66 3.79 8.53
C ALA A 195 -4.44 5.10 9.32
N GLY A 196 -5.14 6.16 8.94
CA GLY A 196 -5.12 7.44 9.66
C GLY A 196 -5.68 7.38 11.10
N ASN A 197 -6.59 6.45 11.38
CA ASN A 197 -7.25 6.30 12.69
C ASN A 197 -6.63 5.19 13.58
N ALA A 198 -5.85 4.27 13.01
CA ALA A 198 -5.28 3.11 13.71
C ALA A 198 -4.05 3.43 14.58
N GLY A 199 -3.60 4.68 14.64
CA GLY A 199 -2.44 5.09 15.44
C GLY A 199 -1.14 4.44 14.96
N LYS A 200 -0.30 3.95 15.92
CA LYS A 200 1.02 3.39 15.61
C LYS A 200 1.00 2.17 14.68
N SER A 201 -0.08 1.40 14.67
CA SER A 201 -0.22 0.20 13.84
C SER A 201 -0.63 0.51 12.39
N GLY A 202 -1.17 1.71 12.12
CA GLY A 202 -1.68 2.06 10.79
C GLY A 202 -0.59 2.16 9.71
N GLY A 203 0.60 2.58 10.08
CA GLY A 203 1.74 2.69 9.16
C GLY A 203 2.39 1.35 8.78
N GLU A 204 2.10 0.27 9.52
CA GLU A 204 2.63 -1.06 9.23
C GLU A 204 1.84 -1.78 8.12
N TYR A 205 0.60 -1.33 7.84
CA TYR A 205 -0.30 -2.00 6.89
C TYR A 205 -0.63 -1.17 5.64
N TYR A 206 -0.19 0.07 5.58
CA TYR A 206 -0.55 0.96 4.47
C TYR A 206 0.62 1.85 4.06
N THR A 207 1.07 1.69 2.83
CA THR A 207 2.08 2.56 2.22
C THR A 207 1.37 3.73 1.50
N PRO A 208 1.75 5.00 1.73
CA PRO A 208 1.19 6.13 1.01
C PRO A 208 1.30 5.95 -0.51
N GLN A 209 0.24 6.29 -1.24
CA GLN A 209 0.15 6.06 -2.69
C GLN A 209 1.29 6.72 -3.47
N GLU A 210 1.70 7.92 -3.07
CA GLU A 210 2.82 8.63 -3.68
C GLU A 210 4.17 7.94 -3.47
N VAL A 211 4.35 7.22 -2.35
CA VAL A 211 5.55 6.40 -2.10
C VAL A 211 5.48 5.13 -2.94
N SER A 212 4.31 4.50 -3.02
CA SER A 212 4.09 3.34 -3.88
C SER A 212 4.34 3.66 -5.35
N GLU A 213 3.86 4.81 -5.83
CA GLU A 213 4.13 5.30 -7.18
C GLU A 213 5.64 5.52 -7.40
N LEU A 214 6.33 6.15 -6.45
CA LEU A 214 7.78 6.39 -6.55
C LEU A 214 8.57 5.08 -6.67
N LEU A 215 8.28 4.09 -5.82
CA LEU A 215 8.93 2.77 -5.87
C LEU A 215 8.71 2.09 -7.22
N THR A 216 7.47 2.07 -7.69
CA THR A 216 7.12 1.47 -8.98
C THR A 216 7.83 2.18 -10.12
N ARG A 217 7.80 3.51 -10.19
CA ARG A 217 8.46 4.29 -11.26
C ARG A 217 9.98 4.09 -11.28
N ILE A 218 10.63 3.95 -10.11
CA ILE A 218 12.06 3.63 -10.02
C ILE A 218 12.35 2.24 -10.61
N THR A 219 11.54 1.23 -10.28
CA THR A 219 11.76 -0.14 -10.77
C THR A 219 11.47 -0.30 -12.26
N LEU A 220 10.67 0.60 -12.83
CA LEU A 220 10.27 0.60 -14.24
C LEU A 220 11.15 1.47 -15.14
N VAL A 221 12.19 2.13 -14.62
CA VAL A 221 13.08 2.95 -15.45
C VAL A 221 13.69 2.12 -16.59
N GLY A 222 13.41 2.54 -17.83
CA GLY A 222 13.85 1.86 -19.04
C GLY A 222 13.04 0.62 -19.44
N LYS A 223 11.88 0.40 -18.81
CA LYS A 223 10.98 -0.73 -19.10
C LYS A 223 9.58 -0.24 -19.48
N THR A 224 8.96 -0.91 -20.46
CA THR A 224 7.56 -0.71 -20.87
C THR A 224 6.66 -1.87 -20.47
N GLU A 225 7.26 -2.97 -20.00
CA GLU A 225 6.61 -4.18 -19.54
C GLU A 225 7.53 -4.88 -18.53
N VAL A 226 6.97 -5.73 -17.71
CA VAL A 226 7.69 -6.62 -16.81
C VAL A 226 7.07 -8.02 -16.83
N ASN A 227 7.89 -9.03 -16.56
CA ASN A 227 7.39 -10.40 -16.53
C ASN A 227 6.66 -10.70 -15.22
N LYS A 228 7.36 -10.55 -14.09
CA LYS A 228 6.84 -10.81 -12.74
C LYS A 228 7.17 -9.67 -11.80
N VAL A 229 6.21 -9.29 -10.98
CA VAL A 229 6.36 -8.33 -9.89
C VAL A 229 6.25 -9.06 -8.56
N TYR A 230 7.07 -8.71 -7.57
CA TYR A 230 7.06 -9.36 -6.27
C TYR A 230 7.15 -8.36 -5.11
N ASP A 231 6.41 -8.66 -4.02
CA ASP A 231 6.53 -7.99 -2.74
C ASP A 231 6.61 -9.02 -1.60
N PRO A 232 7.78 -9.15 -0.90
CA PRO A 232 7.98 -10.09 0.19
C PRO A 232 7.21 -9.79 1.48
N ALA A 233 6.56 -8.64 1.59
CA ALA A 233 5.73 -8.21 2.71
C ALA A 233 4.58 -7.35 2.17
N CYS A 234 3.73 -7.97 1.34
CA CYS A 234 2.83 -7.25 0.43
C CYS A 234 1.71 -6.47 1.11
N GLY A 235 1.44 -6.75 2.39
CA GLY A 235 0.38 -6.06 3.10
C GLY A 235 -0.96 -6.20 2.36
N SER A 236 -1.60 -5.09 2.06
CA SER A 236 -2.85 -5.05 1.28
C SER A 236 -2.66 -5.11 -0.24
N GLY A 237 -1.43 -5.28 -0.74
CA GLY A 237 -1.13 -5.39 -2.17
C GLY A 237 -1.04 -4.05 -2.93
N SER A 238 -1.14 -2.92 -2.24
CA SER A 238 -1.15 -1.61 -2.90
C SER A 238 0.12 -1.29 -3.70
N LEU A 239 1.30 -1.79 -3.27
CA LEU A 239 2.56 -1.66 -4.01
C LEU A 239 2.50 -2.44 -5.33
N LEU A 240 2.00 -3.67 -5.30
CA LEU A 240 1.86 -4.53 -6.48
C LEU A 240 0.89 -3.90 -7.51
N LEU A 241 -0.25 -3.41 -7.04
CA LEU A 241 -1.29 -2.81 -7.90
C LEU A 241 -0.87 -1.51 -8.59
N ASN A 242 0.13 -0.79 -8.06
CA ASN A 242 0.67 0.37 -8.75
C ASN A 242 1.32 0.01 -10.10
N PHE A 243 1.82 -1.21 -10.28
CA PHE A 243 2.30 -1.66 -11.59
C PHE A 243 1.16 -1.78 -12.60
N ALA A 244 0.01 -2.32 -12.20
CA ALA A 244 -1.17 -2.36 -13.06
C ALA A 244 -1.67 -0.94 -13.42
N LYS A 245 -1.61 0.01 -12.49
CA LYS A 245 -2.01 1.40 -12.71
C LYS A 245 -1.07 2.15 -13.67
N ILE A 246 0.22 1.90 -13.61
CA ILE A 246 1.25 2.63 -14.38
C ILE A 246 1.52 1.99 -15.73
N LEU A 247 1.63 0.67 -15.79
CA LEU A 247 1.94 -0.08 -17.02
C LEU A 247 0.68 -0.55 -17.77
N GLY A 248 -0.44 -0.75 -17.07
CA GLY A 248 -1.53 -1.62 -17.52
C GLY A 248 -1.29 -3.06 -17.06
N LYS A 249 -2.36 -3.73 -16.60
CA LYS A 249 -2.28 -5.10 -16.06
C LYS A 249 -1.74 -6.11 -17.07
N GLU A 250 -2.02 -5.90 -18.36
CA GLU A 250 -1.57 -6.72 -19.50
C GLU A 250 -0.06 -6.69 -19.73
N ASN A 251 0.61 -5.62 -19.26
CA ASN A 251 2.05 -5.44 -19.39
C ASN A 251 2.84 -6.02 -18.18
N VAL A 252 2.15 -6.61 -17.21
CA VAL A 252 2.69 -7.50 -16.19
C VAL A 252 2.38 -8.95 -16.62
N ARG A 253 3.24 -9.51 -17.46
CA ARG A 253 2.93 -10.69 -18.30
C ARG A 253 2.55 -11.95 -17.52
N GLN A 254 3.35 -12.32 -16.51
CA GLN A 254 3.13 -13.52 -15.68
C GLN A 254 2.47 -13.18 -14.33
N GLY A 255 2.29 -11.91 -14.02
CA GLY A 255 1.45 -11.48 -12.91
C GLY A 255 2.20 -10.97 -11.67
N PHE A 256 1.43 -10.94 -10.59
CA PHE A 256 1.76 -10.30 -9.33
C PHE A 256 1.95 -11.36 -8.24
N PHE A 257 3.08 -11.32 -7.58
CA PHE A 257 3.44 -12.26 -6.52
C PHE A 257 3.66 -11.52 -5.21
N GLY A 258 3.21 -12.11 -4.12
CA GLY A 258 3.39 -11.49 -2.81
C GLY A 258 3.33 -12.50 -1.70
N GLN A 259 3.85 -12.13 -0.53
CA GLN A 259 3.70 -12.94 0.67
C GLN A 259 3.37 -12.06 1.87
N GLU A 260 2.44 -12.52 2.72
CA GLU A 260 1.96 -11.79 3.89
C GLU A 260 1.79 -12.76 5.07
N ILE A 261 2.30 -12.37 6.23
CA ILE A 261 2.24 -13.20 7.44
C ILE A 261 0.91 -13.08 8.18
N ASN A 262 0.24 -11.94 8.08
CA ASN A 262 -1.03 -11.70 8.77
C ASN A 262 -2.20 -12.19 7.90
N ILE A 263 -2.99 -13.13 8.41
CA ILE A 263 -4.08 -13.77 7.66
C ILE A 263 -5.14 -12.76 7.18
N THR A 264 -5.53 -11.82 8.03
CA THR A 264 -6.51 -10.79 7.65
C THR A 264 -5.98 -9.88 6.54
N THR A 265 -4.72 -9.45 6.64
CA THR A 265 -4.08 -8.60 5.63
C THR A 265 -3.84 -9.37 4.33
N PHE A 266 -3.51 -10.67 4.42
CA PHE A 266 -3.44 -11.59 3.28
C PHE A 266 -4.79 -11.70 2.55
N ASN A 267 -5.91 -11.87 3.28
CA ASN A 267 -7.25 -11.87 2.69
C ASN A 267 -7.56 -10.54 2.03
N LEU A 268 -7.24 -9.42 2.69
CA LEU A 268 -7.43 -8.08 2.12
C LEU A 268 -6.62 -7.86 0.84
N CYS A 269 -5.41 -8.41 0.73
CA CYS A 269 -4.60 -8.35 -0.49
C CYS A 269 -5.30 -9.04 -1.66
N ARG A 270 -5.78 -10.29 -1.47
CA ARG A 270 -6.50 -11.04 -2.51
C ARG A 270 -7.78 -10.33 -2.95
N ILE A 271 -8.57 -9.83 -2.01
CA ILE A 271 -9.76 -9.00 -2.29
C ILE A 271 -9.35 -7.76 -3.11
N ASN A 272 -8.27 -7.09 -2.76
CA ASN A 272 -7.78 -5.92 -3.46
C ASN A 272 -7.36 -6.22 -4.91
N MET A 273 -6.70 -7.36 -5.14
CA MET A 273 -6.38 -7.81 -6.51
C MET A 273 -7.64 -7.95 -7.37
N PHE A 274 -8.66 -8.64 -6.88
CA PHE A 274 -9.93 -8.78 -7.59
C PHE A 274 -10.62 -7.45 -7.82
N LEU A 275 -10.72 -6.57 -6.81
CA LEU A 275 -11.36 -5.26 -6.93
C LEU A 275 -10.70 -4.34 -7.96
N HIS A 276 -9.44 -4.58 -8.30
CA HIS A 276 -8.71 -3.92 -9.38
C HIS A 276 -8.72 -4.71 -10.69
N ASP A 277 -9.67 -5.65 -10.82
CA ASP A 277 -9.87 -6.47 -12.02
C ASP A 277 -8.61 -7.24 -12.45
N ILE A 278 -7.84 -7.73 -11.48
CA ILE A 278 -6.75 -8.67 -11.74
C ILE A 278 -7.33 -10.09 -11.72
N ASP A 279 -7.18 -10.81 -12.82
CA ASP A 279 -7.68 -12.17 -12.95
C ASP A 279 -6.97 -13.12 -11.98
N PHE A 280 -7.68 -14.18 -11.55
CA PHE A 280 -7.16 -15.13 -10.55
C PHE A 280 -5.86 -15.83 -10.98
N ASP A 281 -5.63 -16.00 -12.28
CA ASP A 281 -4.41 -16.60 -12.85
C ASP A 281 -3.25 -15.61 -12.99
N LYS A 282 -3.47 -14.34 -12.63
CA LYS A 282 -2.50 -13.24 -12.73
C LYS A 282 -1.95 -12.78 -11.40
N PHE A 283 -2.35 -13.39 -10.29
CA PHE A 283 -1.72 -13.14 -9.00
C PHE A 283 -1.60 -14.41 -8.16
N ASP A 284 -0.52 -14.47 -7.41
CA ASP A 284 -0.28 -15.51 -6.41
C ASP A 284 0.22 -14.84 -5.12
N ILE A 285 -0.64 -14.83 -4.10
CA ILE A 285 -0.34 -14.26 -2.79
C ILE A 285 -0.22 -15.41 -1.80
N GLY A 286 0.96 -15.56 -1.20
CA GLY A 286 1.24 -16.59 -0.21
C GLY A 286 0.98 -16.11 1.23
N HIS A 287 0.45 -17.00 2.09
CA HIS A 287 0.29 -16.73 3.51
C HIS A 287 1.43 -17.40 4.30
N GLY A 288 2.28 -16.61 4.97
CA GLY A 288 3.37 -17.14 5.79
C GLY A 288 4.52 -16.16 6.01
N ASP A 289 5.51 -16.58 6.80
CA ASP A 289 6.70 -15.80 7.09
C ASP A 289 7.73 -15.94 5.95
N THR A 290 7.86 -14.94 5.13
CA THR A 290 8.79 -14.87 3.99
C THR A 290 10.24 -15.21 4.34
N LEU A 291 10.68 -14.86 5.55
CA LEU A 291 12.08 -15.06 5.93
C LEU A 291 12.39 -16.50 6.33
N THR A 292 11.40 -17.22 6.88
CA THR A 292 11.57 -18.58 7.39
C THR A 292 10.84 -19.64 6.58
N ASP A 293 9.77 -19.28 5.90
CA ASP A 293 8.94 -20.14 5.07
C ASP A 293 8.53 -19.43 3.76
N PRO A 294 9.49 -19.14 2.87
CA PRO A 294 9.22 -18.47 1.60
C PRO A 294 8.49 -19.42 0.63
N ILE A 295 7.38 -18.94 0.06
CA ILE A 295 6.47 -19.76 -0.74
C ILE A 295 6.90 -19.80 -2.22
N HIS A 296 7.37 -18.67 -2.77
CA HIS A 296 7.63 -18.49 -4.21
C HIS A 296 9.04 -18.92 -4.66
N TRP A 297 9.55 -20.09 -4.16
CA TRP A 297 10.85 -20.63 -4.56
C TRP A 297 10.91 -21.00 -6.05
N ASP A 298 9.81 -21.50 -6.59
CA ASP A 298 9.74 -21.94 -7.99
C ASP A 298 9.34 -20.80 -8.95
N ASP A 299 8.92 -19.67 -8.40
CA ASP A 299 8.50 -18.50 -9.18
C ASP A 299 9.63 -17.50 -9.44
N GLU A 300 10.70 -17.51 -8.62
CA GLU A 300 11.86 -16.66 -8.83
C GLU A 300 12.56 -16.97 -10.18
N PRO A 301 13.27 -16.02 -10.82
CA PRO A 301 13.51 -14.65 -10.39
C PRO A 301 12.42 -13.65 -10.81
N PHE A 302 12.37 -12.51 -10.10
CA PHE A 302 11.45 -11.43 -10.35
C PHE A 302 12.13 -10.22 -10.99
N GLU A 303 11.51 -9.60 -12.00
CA GLU A 303 12.08 -8.44 -12.69
C GLU A 303 11.88 -7.12 -11.96
N ALA A 304 10.83 -7.01 -11.18
CA ALA A 304 10.56 -5.88 -10.32
C ALA A 304 10.21 -6.39 -8.92
N ILE A 305 10.93 -5.87 -7.92
CA ILE A 305 10.64 -6.14 -6.51
C ILE A 305 10.41 -4.80 -5.82
N VAL A 306 9.25 -4.66 -5.17
CA VAL A 306 8.93 -3.51 -4.34
C VAL A 306 8.53 -3.99 -2.97
N SER A 307 8.88 -3.28 -1.92
CA SER A 307 8.42 -3.62 -0.58
C SER A 307 8.51 -2.45 0.38
N ASN A 308 7.59 -2.44 1.34
CA ASN A 308 7.69 -1.67 2.56
C ASN A 308 7.61 -2.65 3.75
N PRO A 309 8.68 -3.42 4.02
CA PRO A 309 8.67 -4.43 5.06
C PRO A 309 8.57 -3.79 6.46
N PRO A 310 8.07 -4.53 7.47
CA PRO A 310 7.96 -4.02 8.82
C PRO A 310 9.33 -3.66 9.40
N TYR A 311 9.45 -2.46 10.03
CA TYR A 311 10.73 -1.95 10.50
C TYR A 311 11.15 -2.54 11.83
N SER A 312 12.42 -2.97 11.92
CA SER A 312 13.08 -3.38 13.17
C SER A 312 12.31 -4.44 13.95
N ILE A 313 11.64 -5.37 13.27
CA ILE A 313 10.97 -6.51 13.91
C ILE A 313 11.97 -7.61 14.25
N LYS A 314 11.58 -8.44 15.23
CA LYS A 314 12.31 -9.67 15.55
C LYS A 314 12.00 -10.74 14.51
N TRP A 315 12.99 -11.56 14.21
CA TRP A 315 12.86 -12.74 13.34
C TRP A 315 13.69 -13.90 13.89
N ALA A 316 13.63 -15.07 13.24
CA ALA A 316 14.34 -16.26 13.71
C ALA A 316 15.87 -16.04 13.78
N GLY A 317 16.46 -15.42 12.75
CA GLY A 317 17.89 -15.12 12.73
C GLY A 317 18.75 -16.35 13.07
N ASP A 318 19.73 -16.14 13.96
CA ASP A 318 20.64 -17.18 14.44
C ASP A 318 20.02 -18.20 15.40
N ASP A 319 18.78 -18.02 15.85
CA ASP A 319 18.04 -19.04 16.61
C ASP A 319 17.65 -20.24 15.69
N ASN A 320 17.56 -20.01 14.36
CA ASN A 320 17.43 -21.09 13.38
C ASN A 320 18.77 -21.34 12.68
N PRO A 321 19.51 -22.41 13.04
CA PRO A 321 20.85 -22.67 12.50
C PRO A 321 20.86 -23.00 11.00
N LEU A 322 19.72 -23.31 10.38
CA LEU A 322 19.62 -23.56 8.95
C LEU A 322 19.74 -22.27 8.13
N LEU A 323 19.33 -21.15 8.67
CA LEU A 323 19.30 -19.86 7.95
C LEU A 323 20.71 -19.38 7.54
N ILE A 324 21.77 -19.72 8.27
CA ILE A 324 23.13 -19.34 7.90
C ILE A 324 23.59 -20.00 6.57
N ASN A 325 22.98 -21.14 6.24
CA ASN A 325 23.27 -21.86 4.99
C ASN A 325 22.19 -21.61 3.92
N ASP A 326 21.14 -20.84 4.24
CA ASP A 326 20.12 -20.47 3.27
C ASP A 326 20.74 -19.63 2.15
N PRO A 327 20.56 -20.00 0.87
CA PRO A 327 21.16 -19.30 -0.27
C PRO A 327 20.77 -17.81 -0.36
N ARG A 328 19.68 -17.40 0.26
CA ARG A 328 19.29 -15.98 0.33
C ARG A 328 20.21 -15.17 1.26
N PHE A 329 20.71 -15.76 2.34
CA PHE A 329 21.47 -15.05 3.39
C PHE A 329 22.96 -15.43 3.44
N SER A 330 23.28 -16.68 3.13
CA SER A 330 24.65 -17.21 3.21
C SER A 330 25.74 -16.40 2.46
N PRO A 331 25.45 -15.73 1.32
CA PRO A 331 26.49 -14.99 0.60
C PRO A 331 27.12 -13.83 1.38
N ALA A 332 26.40 -13.23 2.34
CA ALA A 332 26.96 -12.19 3.20
C ALA A 332 27.85 -12.74 4.32
N GLY A 333 27.87 -14.05 4.54
CA GLY A 333 28.65 -14.72 5.60
C GLY A 333 28.17 -14.41 7.03
N VAL A 334 27.05 -13.73 7.17
CA VAL A 334 26.46 -13.34 8.46
C VAL A 334 24.96 -13.12 8.27
N LEU A 335 24.17 -13.47 9.29
CA LEU A 335 22.73 -13.16 9.33
C LEU A 335 22.49 -11.73 9.83
N ALA A 336 21.40 -11.12 9.40
CA ALA A 336 20.90 -9.91 10.03
C ALA A 336 20.62 -10.18 11.53
N PRO A 337 20.75 -9.15 12.41
CA PRO A 337 20.47 -9.34 13.83
C PRO A 337 19.06 -9.86 14.07
N LYS A 338 18.90 -10.88 14.93
CA LYS A 338 17.56 -11.43 15.22
C LYS A 338 16.55 -10.43 15.81
N SER A 339 17.05 -9.32 16.35
CA SER A 339 16.20 -8.21 16.82
C SER A 339 15.73 -7.25 15.71
N LYS A 340 16.24 -7.41 14.46
CA LYS A 340 16.04 -6.47 13.35
C LYS A 340 16.13 -7.20 12.01
N ALA A 341 14.97 -7.55 11.46
CA ALA A 341 14.85 -8.29 10.21
C ALA A 341 15.13 -7.45 8.94
N ASP A 342 15.31 -6.13 9.08
CA ASP A 342 15.35 -5.18 7.95
C ASP A 342 16.28 -5.65 6.82
N LEU A 343 17.55 -5.97 7.13
CA LEU A 343 18.51 -6.44 6.13
C LEU A 343 18.29 -7.89 5.68
N ALA A 344 17.50 -8.69 6.41
CA ALA A 344 17.10 -10.00 5.92
C ALA A 344 16.11 -9.87 4.75
N PHE A 345 15.16 -8.94 4.79
CA PHE A 345 14.30 -8.62 3.66
C PHE A 345 15.08 -8.10 2.45
N ILE A 346 16.12 -7.28 2.67
CA ILE A 346 17.02 -6.80 1.61
C ILE A 346 17.75 -7.97 0.94
N MET A 347 18.33 -8.88 1.74
CA MET A 347 19.05 -10.04 1.23
C MET A 347 18.14 -11.02 0.49
N HIS A 348 16.93 -11.27 1.03
CA HIS A 348 15.91 -12.07 0.37
C HIS A 348 15.53 -11.46 -1.00
N SER A 349 15.21 -10.18 -1.03
CA SER A 349 14.85 -9.48 -2.26
C SER A 349 15.98 -9.51 -3.29
N LEU A 350 17.23 -9.29 -2.85
CA LEU A 350 18.38 -9.40 -3.75
C LEU A 350 18.54 -10.81 -4.30
N SER A 351 18.39 -11.83 -3.48
CA SER A 351 18.50 -13.23 -3.92
C SER A 351 17.52 -13.53 -5.06
N TRP A 352 16.26 -13.15 -4.89
CA TRP A 352 15.18 -13.45 -5.84
C TRP A 352 15.05 -12.43 -6.99
N LEU A 353 15.88 -11.39 -7.00
CA LEU A 353 15.89 -10.41 -8.07
C LEU A 353 16.46 -11.02 -9.36
N ALA A 354 15.82 -10.79 -10.49
CA ALA A 354 16.36 -11.12 -11.81
C ALA A 354 17.65 -10.34 -12.10
N THR A 355 18.52 -10.87 -12.95
CA THR A 355 19.78 -10.21 -13.31
C THR A 355 19.56 -8.81 -13.90
N SER A 356 18.55 -8.64 -14.76
CA SER A 356 18.12 -7.35 -15.32
C SER A 356 17.08 -6.61 -14.47
N GLY A 357 16.75 -7.17 -13.31
CA GLY A 357 15.72 -6.66 -12.41
C GLY A 357 16.16 -5.44 -11.61
N THR A 358 15.18 -4.74 -11.05
CA THR A 358 15.38 -3.65 -10.09
C THR A 358 14.49 -3.89 -8.87
N ALA A 359 15.08 -3.81 -7.68
CA ALA A 359 14.33 -3.82 -6.42
C ALA A 359 14.37 -2.42 -5.78
N ALA A 360 13.23 -1.94 -5.29
CA ALA A 360 13.13 -0.68 -4.55
C ALA A 360 12.41 -0.95 -3.23
N ILE A 361 13.12 -0.80 -2.12
CA ILE A 361 12.65 -1.22 -0.79
C ILE A 361 12.71 -0.05 0.17
N VAL A 362 11.59 0.21 0.85
CA VAL A 362 11.54 1.20 1.94
C VAL A 362 12.26 0.63 3.16
N CYS A 363 13.10 1.44 3.75
CA CYS A 363 13.94 1.01 4.86
C CYS A 363 13.94 2.01 6.02
N PHE A 364 14.15 1.48 7.23
CA PHE A 364 14.48 2.29 8.39
C PHE A 364 15.92 2.82 8.27
N PRO A 365 16.18 4.12 8.48
CA PRO A 365 17.51 4.71 8.23
C PRO A 365 18.66 4.07 9.02
N GLY A 366 18.36 3.46 10.16
CA GLY A 366 19.37 2.81 11.00
C GLY A 366 20.19 1.73 10.29
N ILE A 367 19.63 1.04 9.29
CA ILE A 367 20.36 0.03 8.53
C ILE A 367 21.52 0.61 7.74
N LEU A 368 21.49 1.90 7.45
CA LEU A 368 22.49 2.58 6.63
C LEU A 368 23.84 2.79 7.34
N TYR A 369 23.86 2.82 8.68
CA TYR A 369 25.06 3.20 9.44
C TYR A 369 25.41 2.32 10.65
N ARG A 370 24.48 1.44 11.12
CA ARG A 370 24.78 0.61 12.28
C ARG A 370 25.97 -0.33 12.01
N SER A 371 26.75 -0.60 13.06
CA SER A 371 27.90 -1.50 13.02
C SER A 371 27.51 -2.99 13.19
N GLY A 372 28.50 -3.86 13.25
CA GLY A 372 28.31 -5.30 13.51
C GLY A 372 27.85 -6.09 12.28
N ALA A 373 26.82 -6.93 12.44
CA ALA A 373 26.31 -7.77 11.35
C ALA A 373 25.75 -6.93 10.20
N GLU A 374 25.03 -5.84 10.51
CA GLU A 374 24.47 -4.94 9.50
C GLU A 374 25.56 -4.29 8.63
N GLN A 375 26.70 -3.89 9.22
CA GLN A 375 27.85 -3.37 8.47
C GLN A 375 28.46 -4.43 7.55
N LYS A 376 28.58 -5.69 7.99
CA LYS A 376 29.08 -6.78 7.15
C LYS A 376 28.18 -7.05 5.96
N ILE A 377 26.87 -6.99 6.14
CA ILE A 377 25.90 -7.13 5.04
C ILE A 377 26.03 -5.95 4.06
N ARG A 378 26.12 -4.70 4.53
CA ARG A 378 26.38 -3.54 3.65
C ARG A 378 27.69 -3.67 2.88
N LYS A 379 28.76 -4.16 3.56
CA LYS A 379 30.03 -4.47 2.90
C LYS A 379 29.83 -5.45 1.75
N TYR A 380 29.12 -6.57 1.98
CA TYR A 380 28.79 -7.53 0.93
C TYR A 380 28.04 -6.88 -0.23
N LEU A 381 27.03 -6.06 0.05
CA LEU A 381 26.21 -5.41 -0.97
C LEU A 381 27.02 -4.40 -1.82
N ILE A 382 27.91 -3.63 -1.22
CA ILE A 382 28.73 -2.62 -1.91
C ILE A 382 29.88 -3.28 -2.68
N ASP A 383 30.60 -4.23 -2.07
CA ASP A 383 31.72 -4.91 -2.71
C ASP A 383 31.28 -5.70 -3.95
N ASN A 384 30.06 -6.20 -3.98
CA ASN A 384 29.46 -6.88 -5.12
C ASN A 384 28.64 -5.95 -6.04
N ASN A 385 28.68 -4.64 -5.81
CA ASN A 385 28.04 -3.62 -6.64
C ASN A 385 26.52 -3.76 -6.78
N PHE A 386 25.82 -4.20 -5.71
CA PHE A 386 24.37 -4.43 -5.74
C PHE A 386 23.53 -3.20 -5.38
N ILE A 387 24.08 -2.22 -4.64
CA ILE A 387 23.35 -1.00 -4.30
C ILE A 387 23.46 -0.01 -5.46
N ASP A 388 22.33 0.35 -6.05
CA ASP A 388 22.25 1.27 -7.18
C ASP A 388 21.98 2.71 -6.72
N CYS A 389 21.06 2.89 -5.77
CA CYS A 389 20.70 4.20 -5.24
C CYS A 389 20.21 4.09 -3.78
N VAL A 390 20.43 5.16 -3.01
CA VAL A 390 19.82 5.37 -1.69
C VAL A 390 19.13 6.73 -1.69
N ILE A 391 17.83 6.77 -1.40
CA ILE A 391 17.01 7.97 -1.42
C ILE A 391 16.53 8.26 -0.01
N GLN A 392 16.87 9.39 0.57
CA GLN A 392 16.33 9.87 1.82
C GLN A 392 14.96 10.49 1.57
N LEU A 393 13.91 10.00 2.23
CA LEU A 393 12.57 10.54 2.14
C LEU A 393 12.29 11.58 3.24
N PRO A 394 11.28 12.46 3.05
CA PRO A 394 10.80 13.34 4.11
C PRO A 394 10.29 12.58 5.34
N GLY A 395 10.40 13.17 6.51
CA GLY A 395 9.71 12.67 7.70
C GLY A 395 8.19 12.86 7.59
N ASN A 396 7.44 12.22 8.47
CA ASN A 396 5.97 12.32 8.52
C ASN A 396 5.23 11.98 7.21
N LEU A 397 5.80 11.15 6.32
CA LEU A 397 5.10 10.62 5.14
C LEU A 397 4.18 9.45 5.53
N PHE A 398 4.65 8.57 6.39
CA PHE A 398 3.92 7.35 6.78
C PHE A 398 3.01 7.63 7.98
N TYR A 399 1.84 7.00 7.98
CA TYR A 399 0.90 7.10 9.09
C TYR A 399 1.50 6.48 10.37
N GLY A 400 1.27 7.12 11.51
CA GLY A 400 1.70 6.62 12.82
C GLY A 400 3.19 6.77 13.15
N THR A 401 4.02 7.30 12.25
CA THR A 401 5.44 7.57 12.51
C THR A 401 5.90 8.91 11.95
N SER A 402 6.74 9.59 12.72
CA SER A 402 7.43 10.81 12.27
C SER A 402 8.80 10.54 11.63
N ILE A 403 9.20 9.28 11.55
CA ILE A 403 10.54 8.89 11.09
C ILE A 403 10.69 9.21 9.60
N ALA A 404 11.81 9.83 9.25
CA ALA A 404 12.24 9.98 7.87
C ALA A 404 12.82 8.66 7.39
N THR A 405 12.06 7.92 6.56
CA THR A 405 12.49 6.65 5.97
C THR A 405 13.43 6.87 4.79
N CYS A 406 13.98 5.80 4.24
CA CYS A 406 14.75 5.84 3.01
C CYS A 406 14.33 4.73 2.06
N ILE A 407 14.65 4.86 0.78
CA ILE A 407 14.51 3.80 -0.22
C ILE A 407 15.90 3.31 -0.57
N MET A 408 16.10 1.98 -0.52
CA MET A 408 17.28 1.32 -1.06
C MET A 408 16.92 0.67 -2.40
N VAL A 409 17.65 1.04 -3.45
CA VAL A 409 17.48 0.48 -4.78
C VAL A 409 18.59 -0.51 -5.07
N LEU A 410 18.21 -1.73 -5.46
CA LEU A 410 19.15 -2.82 -5.75
C LEU A 410 19.08 -3.22 -7.22
N LYS A 411 20.23 -3.53 -7.79
CA LYS A 411 20.40 -4.14 -9.11
C LYS A 411 21.51 -5.18 -9.09
N LYS A 412 21.34 -6.31 -9.77
CA LYS A 412 22.40 -7.31 -9.93
C LYS A 412 23.35 -6.98 -11.07
N SER A 413 22.90 -6.26 -12.09
CA SER A 413 23.68 -5.86 -13.26
C SER A 413 23.76 -4.35 -13.35
N LYS A 414 24.94 -3.81 -13.08
CA LYS A 414 25.27 -2.39 -13.19
C LYS A 414 26.49 -2.22 -14.08
N ASN A 415 26.51 -1.17 -14.89
CA ASN A 415 27.63 -0.86 -15.79
C ASN A 415 28.77 -0.11 -15.06
N GLU A 416 28.47 0.49 -13.90
CA GLU A 416 29.39 1.33 -13.14
C GLU A 416 29.42 0.94 -11.67
N ASN A 417 30.56 1.10 -11.02
CA ASN A 417 30.76 0.81 -9.59
C ASN A 417 30.51 2.05 -8.73
N ASN A 418 29.37 2.70 -8.97
CA ASN A 418 28.94 3.90 -8.26
C ASN A 418 27.56 3.67 -7.64
N THR A 419 27.30 4.34 -6.53
CA THR A 419 25.99 4.41 -5.88
C THR A 419 25.51 5.86 -5.90
N LEU A 420 24.26 6.08 -6.31
CA LEU A 420 23.65 7.41 -6.29
C LEU A 420 22.98 7.64 -4.92
N PHE A 421 23.25 8.78 -4.32
CA PHE A 421 22.59 9.25 -3.09
C PHE A 421 21.70 10.44 -3.42
N ILE A 422 20.41 10.40 -3.02
CA ILE A 422 19.44 11.48 -3.25
C ILE A 422 18.87 11.93 -1.91
N ASP A 423 19.03 13.20 -1.58
CA ASP A 423 18.38 13.81 -0.41
C ASP A 423 17.04 14.46 -0.81
N ALA A 424 15.98 13.68 -0.75
CA ALA A 424 14.62 14.17 -0.97
C ALA A 424 13.92 14.60 0.33
N SER A 425 14.64 14.77 1.44
CA SER A 425 14.06 15.09 2.76
C SER A 425 13.25 16.38 2.80
N ARG A 426 13.48 17.30 1.84
CA ARG A 426 12.77 18.57 1.70
C ARG A 426 11.72 18.57 0.57
N GLU A 427 11.57 17.48 -0.16
CA GLU A 427 10.65 17.35 -1.28
C GLU A 427 9.26 16.93 -0.81
N PHE A 428 8.47 17.85 -0.27
CA PHE A 428 7.11 17.59 0.19
C PHE A 428 6.25 18.83 0.26
N VAL A 429 4.93 18.61 0.35
CA VAL A 429 3.96 19.61 0.82
C VAL A 429 3.37 19.12 2.13
N LYS A 430 3.08 20.07 3.04
CA LYS A 430 2.46 19.73 4.32
C LYS A 430 0.94 19.70 4.16
N ILE A 431 0.33 18.54 4.50
CA ILE A 431 -1.12 18.37 4.53
C ILE A 431 -1.53 18.03 5.96
N THR A 432 -2.13 18.99 6.66
CA THR A 432 -2.52 18.87 8.06
C THR A 432 -1.34 18.41 8.95
N ASN A 433 -1.36 17.17 9.44
CA ASN A 433 -0.32 16.62 10.31
C ASN A 433 0.75 15.81 9.57
N ASN A 434 0.53 15.46 8.30
CA ASN A 434 1.43 14.64 7.50
C ASN A 434 2.05 15.44 6.36
N ASN A 435 3.21 14.99 5.91
CA ASN A 435 3.82 15.41 4.67
C ASN A 435 3.35 14.52 3.52
N LYS A 436 3.36 15.05 2.31
CA LYS A 436 2.99 14.31 1.10
C LYS A 436 3.94 14.67 -0.04
N LEU A 437 4.34 13.65 -0.83
CA LEU A 437 5.02 13.88 -2.10
C LEU A 437 4.01 14.34 -3.16
N THR A 438 4.33 15.39 -3.87
CA THR A 438 3.55 15.82 -5.05
C THR A 438 4.05 15.11 -6.30
N PRO A 439 3.27 15.07 -7.39
CA PRO A 439 3.76 14.58 -8.68
C PRO A 439 5.07 15.25 -9.11
N THR A 440 5.23 16.55 -8.88
CA THR A 440 6.47 17.28 -9.18
C THR A 440 7.66 16.80 -8.34
N ASN A 441 7.45 16.45 -7.07
CA ASN A 441 8.50 15.89 -6.22
C ASN A 441 8.92 14.50 -6.76
N ILE A 442 7.96 13.65 -7.12
CA ILE A 442 8.22 12.33 -7.69
C ILE A 442 8.99 12.46 -9.00
N GLU A 443 8.55 13.34 -9.92
CA GLU A 443 9.23 13.61 -11.18
C GLU A 443 10.69 14.03 -10.98
N LYS A 444 10.95 14.93 -10.01
CA LYS A 444 12.30 15.38 -9.69
C LYS A 444 13.19 14.24 -9.19
N ILE A 445 12.67 13.40 -8.28
CA ILE A 445 13.41 12.26 -7.73
C ILE A 445 13.69 11.23 -8.83
N VAL A 446 12.67 10.83 -9.60
CA VAL A 446 12.81 9.85 -10.69
C VAL A 446 13.71 10.39 -11.80
N GLY A 447 13.58 11.65 -12.19
CA GLY A 447 14.46 12.29 -13.19
C GLY A 447 15.93 12.28 -12.75
N THR A 448 16.20 12.64 -11.50
CA THR A 448 17.55 12.58 -10.93
C THR A 448 18.11 11.15 -10.90
N TYR A 449 17.25 10.16 -10.58
CA TYR A 449 17.62 8.75 -10.62
C TYR A 449 17.99 8.27 -12.03
N ILE A 450 17.28 8.76 -13.06
CA ILE A 450 17.55 8.46 -14.48
C ILE A 450 18.84 9.13 -14.94
N ASP A 451 19.01 10.41 -14.65
CA ASP A 451 20.11 11.23 -15.14
C ASP A 451 21.45 10.88 -14.46
N ARG A 452 21.43 10.38 -13.22
CA ARG A 452 22.60 9.95 -12.43
C ARG A 452 23.70 11.01 -12.36
N VAL A 453 23.32 12.26 -12.11
CA VAL A 453 24.26 13.40 -12.03
C VAL A 453 24.33 14.00 -10.62
N ASP A 454 25.46 14.63 -10.31
CA ASP A 454 25.60 15.40 -9.09
C ASP A 454 24.74 16.67 -9.16
N ILE A 455 23.92 16.89 -8.13
CA ILE A 455 23.11 18.11 -7.96
C ILE A 455 23.42 18.68 -6.58
N PRO A 456 23.93 19.91 -6.46
CA PRO A 456 24.24 20.53 -5.17
C PRO A 456 23.05 20.42 -4.18
N HIS A 457 23.34 20.00 -2.96
CA HIS A 457 22.38 19.83 -1.86
C HIS A 457 21.23 18.84 -2.13
N PHE A 458 21.26 18.07 -3.23
CA PHE A 458 20.18 17.15 -3.58
C PHE A 458 20.66 15.76 -3.99
N ALA A 459 21.68 15.62 -4.81
CA ALA A 459 22.14 14.32 -5.27
C ALA A 459 23.67 14.24 -5.43
N LYS A 460 24.23 13.07 -5.13
CA LYS A 460 25.67 12.78 -5.28
C LYS A 460 25.89 11.37 -5.77
N LEU A 461 26.68 11.23 -6.83
CA LEU A 461 27.18 9.95 -7.32
C LEU A 461 28.52 9.64 -6.64
N VAL A 462 28.60 8.53 -5.92
CA VAL A 462 29.74 8.16 -5.08
C VAL A 462 30.28 6.81 -5.49
N SER A 463 31.61 6.69 -5.63
CA SER A 463 32.23 5.41 -5.97
C SER A 463 32.10 4.41 -4.81
N ASN A 464 31.99 3.12 -5.13
CA ASN A 464 31.93 2.08 -4.08
C ASN A 464 33.21 2.04 -3.24
N SER A 465 34.36 2.47 -3.80
CA SER A 465 35.62 2.61 -3.06
C SER A 465 35.58 3.73 -2.02
N ASP A 466 34.94 4.86 -2.32
CA ASP A 466 34.76 5.96 -1.37
C ASP A 466 33.79 5.57 -0.26
N ILE A 467 32.73 4.80 -0.59
CA ILE A 467 31.81 4.24 0.40
C ILE A 467 32.54 3.27 1.33
N ALA A 468 33.39 2.40 0.79
CA ALA A 468 34.20 1.49 1.59
C ALA A 468 35.16 2.24 2.53
N ALA A 469 35.75 3.36 2.08
CA ALA A 469 36.57 4.23 2.91
C ALA A 469 35.81 4.94 4.05
N GLN A 470 34.49 5.00 3.96
CA GLN A 470 33.57 5.51 5.01
C GLN A 470 32.92 4.36 5.82
N ASP A 471 33.62 3.24 6.01
CA ASP A 471 33.14 2.07 6.76
C ASP A 471 31.79 1.52 6.26
N TYR A 472 31.56 1.61 4.96
CA TYR A 472 30.28 1.20 4.32
C TYR A 472 29.05 1.91 4.90
N ASN A 473 29.22 3.16 5.34
CA ASN A 473 28.12 4.03 5.73
C ASN A 473 27.33 4.44 4.47
N LEU A 474 26.02 4.23 4.48
CA LEU A 474 25.10 4.54 3.39
C LEU A 474 24.16 5.70 3.71
N SER A 475 24.38 6.43 4.81
CA SER A 475 23.56 7.60 5.15
C SER A 475 23.74 8.68 4.09
N VAL A 476 22.62 9.13 3.54
CA VAL A 476 22.62 10.15 2.47
C VAL A 476 23.33 11.42 2.92
N SER A 477 23.13 11.85 4.16
CA SER A 477 23.77 13.04 4.75
C SER A 477 25.30 12.95 4.87
N THR A 478 25.89 11.76 4.68
CA THR A 478 27.35 11.58 4.64
C THR A 478 27.93 12.09 3.31
N TYR A 479 27.14 12.04 2.23
CA TYR A 479 27.59 12.32 0.87
C TYR A 479 26.94 13.55 0.25
N VAL A 480 25.68 13.85 0.64
CA VAL A 480 24.92 15.01 0.17
C VAL A 480 24.90 16.04 1.29
N GLU A 481 25.68 17.12 1.11
CA GLU A 481 25.70 18.23 2.06
C GLU A 481 24.39 19.03 1.98
N GLN A 482 23.74 19.21 3.12
CA GLN A 482 22.52 20.00 3.17
C GLN A 482 22.85 21.50 3.01
N GLU A 483 21.95 22.21 2.34
CA GLU A 483 22.02 23.67 2.25
C GLU A 483 21.95 24.31 3.64
N ASP A 484 22.94 25.13 3.98
CA ASP A 484 22.93 25.89 5.23
C ASP A 484 21.90 27.01 5.16
N THR A 485 20.69 26.71 5.63
CA THR A 485 19.59 27.67 5.69
C THR A 485 19.57 28.51 6.98
N ARG A 486 20.63 28.42 7.79
CA ARG A 486 20.72 29.26 9.00
C ARG A 486 20.80 30.72 8.57
N GLU A 487 19.87 31.52 9.06
CA GLU A 487 19.98 32.98 8.92
C GLU A 487 21.33 33.46 9.47
N VAL A 488 22.11 34.11 8.62
CA VAL A 488 23.30 34.82 9.08
C VAL A 488 22.80 36.00 9.92
N ILE A 489 22.73 35.76 11.21
CA ILE A 489 22.31 36.81 12.16
C ILE A 489 23.41 37.88 12.19
N ASP A 490 23.12 39.02 11.61
CA ASP A 490 23.96 40.20 11.78
C ASP A 490 23.75 40.76 13.21
N ILE A 491 24.67 40.31 14.09
CA ILE A 491 24.62 40.68 15.52
C ILE A 491 24.59 42.18 15.70
N THR A 492 25.22 42.96 14.81
CA THR A 492 25.23 44.41 14.88
C THR A 492 23.85 45.00 14.61
N LYS A 493 23.14 44.51 13.60
CA LYS A 493 21.74 44.91 13.32
C LYS A 493 20.80 44.47 14.42
N LEU A 494 20.95 43.24 14.92
CA LEU A 494 20.10 42.73 16.00
C LEU A 494 20.27 43.54 17.29
N ASN A 495 21.50 43.90 17.66
CA ASN A 495 21.78 44.73 18.81
C ASN A 495 21.17 46.16 18.64
N ALA A 496 21.30 46.77 17.45
CA ALA A 496 20.67 48.05 17.18
C ALA A 496 19.14 48.00 17.25
N GLU A 497 18.55 46.88 16.85
CA GLU A 497 17.10 46.67 16.95
C GLU A 497 16.66 46.47 18.41
N ILE A 498 17.41 45.73 19.20
CA ILE A 498 17.19 45.55 20.65
C ILE A 498 17.26 46.91 21.35
N GLU A 499 18.30 47.70 21.09
CA GLU A 499 18.43 49.06 21.67
C GLU A 499 17.22 49.93 21.32
N ARG A 500 16.72 49.88 20.08
CA ARG A 500 15.53 50.64 19.66
C ARG A 500 14.27 50.17 20.39
N ILE A 501 14.10 48.85 20.57
CA ILE A 501 12.95 48.27 21.30
C ILE A 501 12.99 48.65 22.77
N VAL A 502 14.14 48.58 23.45
CA VAL A 502 14.34 48.96 24.84
C VAL A 502 14.03 50.45 25.04
N ALA A 503 14.55 51.31 24.14
CA ALA A 503 14.25 52.76 24.20
C ALA A 503 12.74 53.03 24.05
N ARG A 504 12.05 52.30 23.17
CA ARG A 504 10.59 52.42 23.00
C ARG A 504 9.82 51.92 24.23
N GLU A 505 10.27 50.83 24.83
CA GLU A 505 9.69 50.30 26.07
C GLU A 505 9.80 51.34 27.23
N ASP A 506 10.94 51.98 27.37
CA ASP A 506 11.15 53.02 28.40
C ASP A 506 10.24 54.25 28.19
N ILE A 507 9.96 54.61 26.93
CA ILE A 507 9.00 55.70 26.62
C ILE A 507 7.59 55.26 27.05
N LEU A 508 7.15 54.06 26.64
CA LEU A 508 5.83 53.55 26.99
C LEU A 508 5.63 53.39 28.50
N ARG A 509 6.65 52.95 29.22
CA ARG A 509 6.61 52.88 30.70
C ARG A 509 6.39 54.22 31.34
N ARG A 510 7.07 55.30 30.83
CA ARG A 510 6.88 56.66 31.32
C ARG A 510 5.48 57.19 30.99
N GLU A 511 4.96 56.93 29.80
CA GLU A 511 3.59 57.32 29.41
C GLU A 511 2.54 56.62 30.30
N ILE A 512 2.71 55.33 30.59
CA ILE A 512 1.83 54.58 31.52
C ILE A 512 1.92 55.14 32.94
N ALA A 513 3.12 55.45 33.43
CA ALA A 513 3.30 56.03 34.76
C ALA A 513 2.63 57.43 34.88
N ALA A 514 2.70 58.24 33.80
CA ALA A 514 2.03 59.51 33.76
C ALA A 514 0.49 59.40 33.79
N ILE A 515 -0.07 58.43 33.04
CA ILE A 515 -1.51 58.16 33.02
C ILE A 515 -1.98 57.64 34.40
N ILE A 516 -1.20 56.76 35.05
CA ILE A 516 -1.52 56.27 36.38
C ILE A 516 -1.54 57.42 37.41
N ALA A 517 -0.53 58.29 37.37
CA ALA A 517 -0.49 59.51 38.25
C ALA A 517 -1.67 60.43 38.03
N GLU A 518 -2.12 60.63 36.80
CA GLU A 518 -3.31 61.38 36.46
C GLU A 518 -4.61 60.78 36.99
N ILE A 519 -4.73 59.43 36.95
CA ILE A 519 -5.89 58.71 37.47
C ILE A 519 -5.91 58.67 38.99
N GLU A 520 -4.74 58.58 39.64
CA GLU A 520 -4.60 58.56 41.10
C GLU A 520 -4.69 59.91 41.75
N GLY A 521 -4.76 60.98 40.96
CA GLY A 521 -4.98 62.34 41.46
C GLY A 521 -3.81 62.98 42.25
N THR A 522 -2.58 62.52 42.00
CA THR A 522 -1.32 63.01 42.58
C THR A 522 -0.54 63.83 41.56
#